data_ce38790514ee2dcf334cd50e3f4d0a81
#
_entry.id   ce38790514ee2dcf334cd50e3f4d0a81
#
_cell.length_a   1.000
_cell.length_b   1.000
_cell.length_c   1.000
_cell.angle_alpha   90.00
_cell.angle_beta   90.00
_cell.angle_gamma   90.00
#
_symmetry.space_group_name_H-M   'P 1'
#
loop_
_entity.id
_entity.type
_entity.pdbx_description
1 polymer ?
#
loop_
_entity_poly.entity_id
_entity_poly.type
_entity_poly.pdbx_seq_one_letter_code
_entity_poly.pdbx_strand_id
1 'polypeptide(L)'
;IYLVRYFETRFLEEADTFIAGLGMKTIKKLFYNIDLAEQTNDPKLFKKLQKEIWEIRLRHSGLQIRLLAFWDKTNIEKTLVIATHGFTKKVDKVPLNEIERAENIMKKYFENKTKK
;
A
#
# COMPACT_ATOMS: atom_id res chain seq x y z
N ILE A 1 -26.55 6.95 5.18
CA ILE A 1 -25.25 7.34 5.79
C ILE A 1 -24.16 7.22 4.73
N TYR A 2 -23.46 8.32 4.53
CA TYR A 2 -22.35 8.33 3.60
C TYR A 2 -21.09 7.82 4.26
N LEU A 3 -20.42 6.84 3.64
CA LEU A 3 -19.09 6.45 4.03
C LEU A 3 -18.12 7.27 3.17
N VAL A 4 -17.45 8.22 3.81
CA VAL A 4 -16.43 9.02 3.14
C VAL A 4 -15.14 8.20 3.09
N ARG A 5 -14.57 8.06 1.91
CA ARG A 5 -13.28 7.40 1.73
C ARG A 5 -12.29 8.43 1.24
N TYR A 6 -11.12 8.46 1.87
CA TYR A 6 -10.05 9.38 1.48
C TYR A 6 -9.34 8.94 0.22
N PHE A 7 -9.36 7.63 -0.05
CA PHE A 7 -8.74 7.06 -1.24
C PHE A 7 -9.32 5.67 -1.50
N GLU A 8 -9.00 5.15 -2.69
CA GLU A 8 -9.33 3.78 -3.07
C GLU A 8 -8.01 3.06 -3.36
N THR A 9 -7.85 1.84 -2.89
CA THR A 9 -6.61 1.09 -3.01
C THR A 9 -6.63 0.17 -4.21
N ARG A 10 -5.55 0.16 -4.98
CA ARG A 10 -5.32 -0.75 -6.11
C ARG A 10 -4.03 -1.49 -5.86
N PHE A 11 -3.94 -2.71 -6.36
CA PHE A 11 -2.79 -3.58 -6.13
C PHE A 11 -2.12 -3.91 -7.45
N LEU A 12 -0.83 -3.63 -7.55
CA LEU A 12 -0.05 -4.04 -8.69
C LEU A 12 0.31 -5.52 -8.55
N GLU A 13 0.80 -6.13 -9.60
CA GLU A 13 1.04 -7.58 -9.64
C GLU A 13 1.90 -8.09 -8.49
N GLU A 14 2.97 -7.38 -8.16
CA GLU A 14 3.85 -7.81 -7.05
C GLU A 14 3.16 -7.76 -5.71
N ALA A 15 2.28 -6.77 -5.49
CA ALA A 15 1.48 -6.71 -4.26
C ALA A 15 0.50 -7.88 -4.19
N ASP A 16 -0.18 -8.17 -5.30
CA ASP A 16 -1.09 -9.31 -5.37
C ASP A 16 -0.38 -10.62 -5.07
N THR A 17 0.81 -10.82 -5.64
CA THR A 17 1.59 -12.02 -5.43
C THR A 17 1.97 -12.19 -3.96
N PHE A 18 2.40 -11.10 -3.32
CA PHE A 18 2.73 -11.13 -1.90
C PHE A 18 1.50 -11.50 -1.07
N ILE A 19 0.37 -10.85 -1.33
CA ILE A 19 -0.88 -11.10 -0.58
C ILE A 19 -1.34 -12.53 -0.75
N ALA A 20 -1.27 -13.08 -1.96
CA ALA A 20 -1.67 -14.46 -2.23
C ALA A 20 -0.86 -15.47 -1.41
N GLY A 21 0.35 -15.13 -1.01
CA GLY A 21 1.19 -16.00 -0.18
C GLY A 21 0.90 -15.94 1.30
N LEU A 22 0.03 -15.03 1.75
CA LEU A 22 -0.33 -14.92 3.16
C LEU A 22 -1.42 -15.93 3.53
N GLY A 23 -1.50 -16.26 4.83
CA GLY A 23 -2.58 -17.10 5.31
C GLY A 23 -3.93 -16.38 5.23
N MET A 24 -5.01 -17.15 5.14
CA MET A 24 -6.35 -16.59 4.95
C MET A 24 -6.75 -15.60 6.05
N LYS A 25 -6.42 -15.90 7.31
CA LYS A 25 -6.75 -14.99 8.43
C LYS A 25 -5.97 -13.70 8.32
N THR A 26 -4.73 -13.77 7.88
CA THR A 26 -3.88 -12.59 7.69
C THR A 26 -4.41 -11.73 6.54
N ILE A 27 -4.83 -12.36 5.44
CA ILE A 27 -5.43 -11.65 4.31
C ILE A 27 -6.68 -10.88 4.75
N LYS A 28 -7.55 -11.52 5.51
CA LYS A 28 -8.77 -10.87 6.01
C LYS A 28 -8.45 -9.67 6.88
N LYS A 29 -7.46 -9.81 7.76
CA LYS A 29 -7.05 -8.71 8.62
C LYS A 29 -6.44 -7.57 7.82
N LEU A 30 -5.66 -7.90 6.80
CA LEU A 30 -5.05 -6.91 5.93
C LEU A 30 -6.13 -6.08 5.22
N PHE A 31 -7.11 -6.73 4.61
CA PHE A 31 -8.18 -6.02 3.91
C PHE A 31 -9.06 -5.22 4.87
N TYR A 32 -9.27 -5.73 6.09
CA TYR A 32 -9.97 -4.97 7.11
C TYR A 32 -9.20 -3.67 7.43
N ASN A 33 -7.87 -3.76 7.61
CA ASN A 33 -7.05 -2.59 7.90
C ASN A 33 -7.00 -1.60 6.73
N ILE A 34 -6.96 -2.10 5.51
CA ILE A 34 -6.98 -1.24 4.31
C ILE A 34 -8.31 -0.49 4.24
N ASP A 35 -9.41 -1.19 4.44
CA ASP A 35 -10.73 -0.57 4.43
C ASP A 35 -10.85 0.51 5.49
N LEU A 36 -10.34 0.23 6.68
CA LEU A 36 -10.34 1.19 7.78
C LEU A 36 -9.44 2.40 7.48
N ALA A 37 -8.28 2.16 6.87
CA ALA A 37 -7.36 3.24 6.50
C ALA A 37 -8.00 4.18 5.47
N GLU A 38 -8.73 3.62 4.51
CA GLU A 38 -9.43 4.42 3.51
C GLU A 38 -10.48 5.35 4.13
N GLN A 39 -11.07 4.93 5.24
CA GLN A 39 -12.12 5.69 5.91
C GLN A 39 -11.61 6.65 6.97
N THR A 40 -10.49 6.34 7.60
CA THR A 40 -10.03 7.09 8.79
C THR A 40 -8.77 7.90 8.56
N ASN A 41 -7.96 7.54 7.55
CA ASN A 41 -6.65 8.16 7.32
C ASN A 41 -5.74 8.09 8.56
N ASP A 42 -5.83 7.00 9.31
CA ASP A 42 -5.11 6.80 10.56
C ASP A 42 -3.63 6.44 10.27
N PRO A 43 -2.66 7.21 10.79
CA PRO A 43 -1.24 6.92 10.56
C PRO A 43 -0.76 5.61 11.17
N LYS A 44 -1.51 5.01 12.08
CA LYS A 44 -1.18 3.67 12.57
C LYS A 44 -1.40 2.61 11.50
N LEU A 45 -2.23 2.90 10.51
CA LEU A 45 -2.59 1.97 9.44
C LEU A 45 -1.93 2.34 8.12
N PHE A 46 -1.73 3.63 7.86
CA PHE A 46 -1.22 4.14 6.60
C PHE A 46 -0.39 5.39 6.86
N LYS A 47 0.90 5.33 6.57
CA LYS A 47 1.86 6.37 6.96
C LYS A 47 2.85 6.67 5.84
N LYS A 48 3.19 7.95 5.69
CA LYS A 48 4.24 8.36 4.76
C LYS A 48 5.61 7.95 5.30
N LEU A 49 6.46 7.42 4.43
CA LEU A 49 7.83 7.05 4.77
C LEU A 49 8.79 8.15 4.34
N GLN A 50 9.12 8.20 3.06
CA GLN A 50 9.96 9.26 2.50
C GLN A 50 9.64 9.45 1.03
N LYS A 51 9.98 10.62 0.49
CA LYS A 51 9.64 11.00 -0.87
C LYS A 51 8.14 10.81 -1.09
N GLU A 52 7.75 10.09 -2.13
CA GLU A 52 6.35 9.86 -2.42
C GLU A 52 5.85 8.50 -1.95
N ILE A 53 6.66 7.76 -1.19
CA ILE A 53 6.34 6.39 -0.80
C ILE A 53 5.73 6.37 0.60
N TRP A 54 4.61 5.65 0.69
CA TRP A 54 3.83 5.42 1.91
C TRP A 54 3.83 3.94 2.24
N GLU A 55 3.43 3.58 3.47
CA GLU A 55 3.29 2.18 3.87
C GLU A 55 1.90 1.92 4.43
N ILE A 56 1.31 0.81 4.00
CA ILE A 56 0.12 0.22 4.62
C ILE A 56 0.64 -0.77 5.65
N ARG A 57 0.16 -0.66 6.87
CA ARG A 57 0.71 -1.35 8.03
C ARG A 57 -0.24 -2.39 8.58
N LEU A 58 0.28 -3.58 8.86
CA LEU A 58 -0.46 -4.65 9.51
C LEU A 58 0.43 -5.36 10.52
N ARG A 59 -0.08 -5.52 11.72
CA ARG A 59 0.53 -6.41 12.72
C ARG A 59 -0.46 -7.54 12.97
N HIS A 60 -0.02 -8.78 12.74
CA HIS A 60 -0.88 -9.94 12.92
C HIS A 60 -0.05 -11.18 13.25
N SER A 61 -0.41 -11.89 14.32
CA SER A 61 0.27 -13.13 14.75
C SER A 61 1.78 -12.95 14.90
N GLY A 62 2.21 -11.81 15.48
CA GLY A 62 3.62 -11.52 15.70
C GLY A 62 4.37 -11.03 14.47
N LEU A 63 3.72 -10.99 13.31
CA LEU A 63 4.34 -10.53 12.07
C LEU A 63 4.03 -9.05 11.85
N GLN A 64 5.01 -8.33 11.36
CA GLN A 64 4.83 -6.95 10.93
C GLN A 64 4.88 -6.91 9.41
N ILE A 65 3.70 -6.79 8.80
CA ILE A 65 3.55 -6.81 7.36
C ILE A 65 3.43 -5.37 6.85
N ARG A 66 4.10 -5.08 5.75
CA ARG A 66 4.07 -3.77 5.10
C ARG A 66 3.78 -3.93 3.62
N LEU A 67 2.87 -3.10 3.12
CA LEU A 67 2.68 -2.90 1.69
C LEU A 67 3.14 -1.48 1.39
N LEU A 68 4.10 -1.31 0.51
CA LEU A 68 4.51 0.02 0.11
C LEU A 68 3.59 0.52 -0.99
N ALA A 69 3.39 1.83 -1.04
CA ALA A 69 2.37 2.40 -1.90
C ALA A 69 2.71 3.85 -2.26
N PHE A 70 2.03 4.35 -3.29
CA PHE A 70 2.12 5.77 -3.66
C PHE A 70 0.72 6.25 -4.06
N TRP A 71 0.55 7.57 -4.05
CA TRP A 71 -0.72 8.18 -4.45
C TRP A 71 -0.75 8.40 -5.96
N ASP A 72 -1.88 8.10 -6.55
CA ASP A 72 -2.19 8.49 -7.93
C ASP A 72 -3.41 9.41 -7.91
N LYS A 73 -3.16 10.69 -8.13
CA LYS A 73 -4.19 11.73 -8.11
C LYS A 73 -4.54 12.22 -9.51
N THR A 74 -4.16 11.45 -10.54
CA THR A 74 -4.42 11.83 -11.93
C THR A 74 -5.86 11.59 -12.35
N ASN A 75 -6.58 10.72 -11.65
CA ASN A 75 -7.98 10.47 -11.94
C ASN A 75 -8.84 11.57 -11.33
N ILE A 76 -9.73 12.18 -12.12
CA ILE A 76 -10.56 13.28 -11.66
C ILE A 76 -11.59 12.83 -10.62
N GLU A 77 -12.11 11.63 -10.76
CA GLU A 77 -13.20 11.14 -9.92
C GLU A 77 -12.74 10.49 -8.64
N LYS A 78 -11.52 9.92 -8.63
CA LYS A 78 -11.04 9.12 -7.51
C LYS A 78 -9.58 9.40 -7.22
N THR A 79 -9.27 9.48 -5.94
CA THR A 79 -7.88 9.46 -5.47
C THR A 79 -7.51 8.02 -5.22
N LEU A 80 -6.46 7.55 -5.87
CA LEU A 80 -6.00 6.17 -5.74
C LEU A 80 -4.73 6.07 -4.92
N VAL A 81 -4.62 4.99 -4.16
CA VAL A 81 -3.37 4.57 -3.54
C VAL A 81 -2.99 3.26 -4.20
N ILE A 82 -1.81 3.22 -4.79
CA ILE A 82 -1.34 2.08 -5.59
C ILE A 82 -0.31 1.32 -4.77
N ALA A 83 -0.66 0.10 -4.36
CA ALA A 83 0.26 -0.76 -3.61
C ALA A 83 1.25 -1.41 -4.58
N THR A 84 2.54 -1.22 -4.32
CA THR A 84 3.60 -1.69 -5.21
C THR A 84 3.98 -3.14 -4.93
N HIS A 85 4.32 -3.43 -3.68
CA HIS A 85 4.74 -4.77 -3.25
C HIS A 85 4.67 -4.83 -1.73
N GLY A 86 4.78 -6.04 -1.20
CA GLY A 86 4.73 -6.26 0.24
C GLY A 86 5.93 -7.04 0.73
N PHE A 87 6.17 -6.95 2.02
CA PHE A 87 7.21 -7.71 2.70
C PHE A 87 6.90 -7.81 4.18
N THR A 88 7.56 -8.73 4.86
CA THR A 88 7.50 -8.85 6.32
C THR A 88 8.67 -8.09 6.90
N LYS A 89 8.37 -7.08 7.73
CA LYS A 89 9.40 -6.23 8.33
C LYS A 89 10.06 -6.97 9.50
N LYS A 90 11.38 -7.06 9.48
CA LYS A 90 12.15 -7.76 10.50
C LYS A 90 13.05 -6.84 11.33
N VAL A 91 13.10 -5.56 10.98
CA VAL A 91 13.92 -4.56 11.67
C VAL A 91 13.05 -3.35 11.98
N ASP A 92 13.53 -2.43 12.80
CA ASP A 92 12.76 -1.28 13.25
C ASP A 92 12.33 -0.34 12.12
N LYS A 93 13.19 -0.19 11.14
CA LYS A 93 12.92 0.71 10.01
C LYS A 93 12.63 -0.09 8.74
N VAL A 94 11.84 0.50 7.85
CA VAL A 94 11.66 -0.07 6.52
C VAL A 94 13.00 0.04 5.79
N PRO A 95 13.54 -1.08 5.27
CA PRO A 95 14.82 -1.03 4.55
C PRO A 95 14.78 -0.09 3.35
N LEU A 96 15.86 0.65 3.16
CA LEU A 96 15.95 1.63 2.07
C LEU A 96 15.78 1.01 0.70
N ASN A 97 16.29 -0.21 0.49
CA ASN A 97 16.15 -0.90 -0.78
C ASN A 97 14.69 -1.21 -1.12
N GLU A 98 13.83 -1.42 -0.11
CA GLU A 98 12.41 -1.62 -0.36
C GLU A 98 11.75 -0.33 -0.84
N ILE A 99 12.13 0.78 -0.24
CA ILE A 99 11.62 2.09 -0.65
C ILE A 99 12.06 2.41 -2.08
N GLU A 100 13.33 2.16 -2.41
CA GLU A 100 13.83 2.36 -3.77
C GLU A 100 13.10 1.49 -4.80
N ARG A 101 12.82 0.25 -4.43
CA ARG A 101 12.05 -0.65 -5.29
C ARG A 101 10.66 -0.08 -5.56
N ALA A 102 9.99 0.43 -4.53
CA ALA A 102 8.68 1.05 -4.68
C ALA A 102 8.75 2.29 -5.59
N GLU A 103 9.80 3.10 -5.45
CA GLU A 103 9.99 4.27 -6.30
C GLU A 103 10.17 3.88 -7.77
N ASN A 104 10.93 2.81 -8.03
CA ASN A 104 11.13 2.33 -9.40
C ASN A 104 9.81 1.80 -10.00
N ILE A 105 9.03 1.10 -9.20
CA ILE A 105 7.71 0.61 -9.63
C ILE A 105 6.80 1.79 -9.93
N MET A 106 6.81 2.81 -9.07
CA MET A 106 6.01 4.02 -9.27
C MET A 106 6.37 4.72 -10.58
N LYS A 107 7.66 4.87 -10.88
CA LYS A 107 8.10 5.49 -12.13
C LYS A 107 7.56 4.75 -13.35
N LYS A 108 7.67 3.42 -13.34
CA LYS A 108 7.14 2.60 -14.43
C LYS A 108 5.63 2.72 -14.56
N TYR A 109 4.94 2.77 -13.44
CA TYR A 109 3.49 2.93 -13.43
C TYR A 109 3.08 4.20 -14.18
N PHE A 110 3.68 5.33 -13.82
CA PHE A 110 3.33 6.62 -14.45
C PHE A 110 3.82 6.71 -15.90
N GLU A 111 4.97 6.14 -16.23
CA GLU A 111 5.45 6.07 -17.60
C GLU A 111 4.47 5.31 -18.48
N ASN A 112 3.96 4.18 -18.00
CA ASN A 112 2.99 3.38 -18.75
C ASN A 112 1.67 4.12 -18.93
N LYS A 113 1.27 4.94 -17.98
CA LYS A 113 0.04 5.74 -18.11
C LYS A 113 0.15 6.80 -19.20
N THR A 114 1.34 7.35 -19.41
CA THR A 114 1.55 8.44 -20.37
C THR A 114 1.85 7.95 -21.79
N LYS A 115 2.05 6.66 -21.97
CA LYS A 115 2.38 6.05 -23.28
C LYS A 115 1.17 5.71 -24.16
N LYS A 116 0.04 6.22 -23.84
CA LYS A 116 -1.16 5.96 -24.67
C LYS A 116 -1.25 6.89 -25.85
#